data_9dc943f1758336846b7c2351dd6caa9a
#
_entry.id   9dc943f1758336846b7c2351dd6caa9a
#
_cell.length_a   1.000
_cell.length_b   1.000
_cell.length_c   1.000
_cell.angle_alpha   90.00
_cell.angle_beta   90.00
_cell.angle_gamma   90.00
#
_symmetry.space_group_name_H-M   'P 1'
#
loop_
_entity.id
_entity.type
_entity.pdbx_description
1 polymer ?
#
loop_
_entity_poly.entity_id
_entity_poly.type
_entity_poly.pdbx_seq_one_letter_code
_entity_poly.pdbx_strand_id
1 'polypeptide(L)'
;MNLILYSKPSCHLCKGLQEKLEEIQKDPDKSCIFKLEVRDITTRDDWFQAYQYEVPVLCVSVSDTTTEKLIPRPSPRIPVKKLQQMLQKYL
;
A
#
# COMPACT_ATOMS: atom_id res chain seq x y z
N MET A 1 13.16 -0.06 1.11
CA MET A 1 12.05 0.00 0.13
C MET A 1 10.86 0.72 0.72
N ASN A 2 10.17 1.47 -0.08
CA ASN A 2 8.98 2.19 0.34
C ASN A 2 7.74 1.55 -0.28
N LEU A 3 6.75 1.29 0.55
CA LEU A 3 5.45 0.85 0.09
C LEU A 3 4.51 2.04 0.19
N ILE A 4 3.84 2.36 -0.91
CA ILE A 4 3.00 3.54 -1.01
C ILE A 4 1.56 3.10 -1.14
N LEU A 5 0.70 3.63 -0.26
CA LEU A 5 -0.73 3.39 -0.30
C LEU A 5 -1.44 4.69 -0.68
N TYR A 6 -2.06 4.70 -1.85
CA TYR A 6 -2.93 5.79 -2.25
C TYR A 6 -4.32 5.54 -1.69
N SER A 7 -4.84 6.49 -0.94
CA SER A 7 -6.14 6.37 -0.30
C SER A 7 -6.90 7.69 -0.37
N LYS A 8 -8.16 7.68 0.07
CA LYS A 8 -8.94 8.91 0.18
C LYS A 8 -9.74 8.88 1.49
N PRO A 9 -10.17 10.06 1.99
CA PRO A 9 -11.02 10.13 3.18
C PRO A 9 -12.29 9.30 3.00
N SER A 10 -12.77 8.70 4.09
CA SER A 10 -13.98 7.88 4.13
C SER A 10 -13.92 6.58 3.33
N CYS A 11 -12.73 6.16 2.92
CA CYS A 11 -12.54 4.89 2.22
C CYS A 11 -12.29 3.78 3.25
N HIS A 12 -13.30 2.96 3.52
CA HIS A 12 -13.18 1.87 4.49
C HIS A 12 -12.21 0.79 4.03
N LEU A 13 -12.18 0.50 2.74
CA LEU A 13 -11.25 -0.50 2.18
C LEU A 13 -9.80 -0.02 2.31
N CYS A 14 -9.55 1.27 2.10
CA CYS A 14 -8.23 1.85 2.26
C CYS A 14 -7.76 1.74 3.70
N LYS A 15 -8.62 2.06 4.64
CA LYS A 15 -8.30 1.99 6.06
C LYS A 15 -8.00 0.56 6.49
N GLY A 16 -8.82 -0.39 6.05
CA GLY A 16 -8.62 -1.81 6.37
C GLY A 16 -7.29 -2.32 5.84
N LEU A 17 -6.93 -1.96 4.62
CA LEU A 17 -5.65 -2.35 4.04
C LEU A 17 -4.49 -1.69 4.79
N GLN A 18 -4.62 -0.42 5.13
CA GLN A 18 -3.60 0.28 5.90
C GLN A 18 -3.33 -0.41 7.24
N GLU A 19 -4.38 -0.80 7.95
CA GLU A 19 -4.25 -1.49 9.24
C GLU A 19 -3.50 -2.81 9.09
N LYS A 20 -3.79 -3.57 8.04
CA LYS A 20 -3.09 -4.83 7.77
C LYS A 20 -1.62 -4.60 7.45
N LEU A 21 -1.30 -3.57 6.69
CA LEU A 21 0.08 -3.23 6.38
C LEU A 21 0.85 -2.81 7.62
N GLU A 22 0.23 -2.04 8.49
CA GLU A 22 0.84 -1.63 9.76
C GLU A 22 1.08 -2.86 10.67
N GLU A 23 0.17 -3.82 10.65
CA GLU A 23 0.34 -5.05 11.41
C GLU A 23 1.53 -5.86 10.91
N ILE A 24 1.74 -5.92 9.59
CA ILE A 24 2.91 -6.57 9.00
C ILE A 24 4.19 -5.89 9.43
N GLN A 25 4.19 -4.55 9.48
CA GLN A 25 5.38 -3.81 9.93
C GLN A 25 5.76 -4.11 11.37
N LYS A 26 4.79 -4.46 12.20
CA LYS A 26 5.02 -4.78 13.61
C LYS A 26 5.44 -6.23 13.84
N ASP A 27 5.45 -7.05 12.79
CA ASP A 27 5.79 -8.46 12.91
C ASP A 27 7.24 -8.61 13.35
N PRO A 28 7.50 -9.32 14.48
CA PRO A 28 8.87 -9.52 14.97
C PRO A 28 9.73 -10.37 14.03
N ASP A 29 9.13 -11.18 13.17
CA ASP A 29 9.88 -11.98 12.20
C ASP A 29 10.56 -11.12 11.14
N LYS A 30 10.06 -9.91 10.91
CA LYS A 30 10.63 -8.95 9.95
C LYS A 30 10.87 -9.53 8.57
N SER A 31 10.01 -10.44 8.16
CA SER A 31 10.12 -11.06 6.83
C SER A 31 9.79 -10.10 5.71
N CYS A 32 9.08 -9.01 6.01
CA CYS A 32 8.82 -7.90 5.10
C CYS A 32 9.23 -6.60 5.78
N ILE A 33 10.34 -6.00 5.33
CA ILE A 33 10.81 -4.72 5.87
C ILE A 33 10.54 -3.65 4.82
N PHE A 34 9.70 -2.69 5.17
CA PHE A 34 9.37 -1.58 4.27
C PHE A 34 8.95 -0.35 5.09
N LYS A 35 9.07 0.81 4.48
CA LYS A 35 8.46 2.03 5.01
C LYS A 35 7.10 2.21 4.35
N LEU A 36 6.08 2.45 5.15
CA LEU A 36 4.74 2.69 4.63
C LEU A 36 4.52 4.20 4.50
N GLU A 37 4.19 4.63 3.28
CA GLU A 37 3.77 5.99 3.02
C GLU A 37 2.31 5.96 2.60
N VAL A 38 1.46 6.66 3.32
CA VAL A 38 0.04 6.79 2.98
C VAL A 38 -0.15 8.15 2.31
N ARG A 39 -0.67 8.14 1.09
CA ARG A 39 -0.92 9.36 0.32
C ARG A 39 -2.42 9.56 0.14
N ASP A 40 -2.90 10.71 0.61
CA ASP A 40 -4.28 11.11 0.39
C ASP A 40 -4.39 11.73 -1.00
N ILE A 41 -5.13 11.07 -1.90
CA ILE A 41 -5.24 11.52 -3.28
C ILE A 41 -5.97 12.85 -3.43
N THR A 42 -6.69 13.28 -2.41
CA THR A 42 -7.37 14.58 -2.44
C THR A 42 -6.42 15.76 -2.24
N THR A 43 -5.17 15.50 -1.84
CA THR A 43 -4.17 16.56 -1.65
C THR A 43 -3.44 16.93 -2.93
N ARG A 44 -3.57 16.11 -3.99
CA ARG A 44 -2.95 16.40 -5.29
C ARG A 44 -3.91 16.02 -6.41
N ASP A 45 -4.09 16.94 -7.35
CA ASP A 45 -5.02 16.73 -8.44
C ASP A 45 -4.61 15.58 -9.37
N ASP A 46 -3.31 15.43 -9.63
CA ASP A 46 -2.81 14.35 -10.48
C ASP A 46 -3.08 12.97 -9.86
N TRP A 47 -2.96 12.84 -8.55
CA TRP A 47 -3.31 11.60 -7.86
C TRP A 47 -4.81 11.34 -7.90
N PHE A 48 -5.61 12.39 -7.69
CA PHE A 48 -7.07 12.28 -7.70
C PHE A 48 -7.56 11.84 -9.07
N GLN A 49 -7.07 12.45 -10.13
CA GLN A 49 -7.44 12.08 -11.49
C GLN A 49 -7.07 10.63 -11.83
N ALA A 50 -5.91 10.18 -11.35
CA ALA A 50 -5.44 8.84 -11.65
C ALA A 50 -6.19 7.77 -10.86
N TYR A 51 -6.52 8.03 -9.58
CA TYR A 51 -6.89 6.96 -8.65
C TYR A 51 -8.25 7.12 -7.97
N GLN A 52 -9.03 8.15 -8.27
CA GLN A 52 -10.28 8.43 -7.54
C GLN A 52 -11.28 7.26 -7.52
N TYR A 53 -11.25 6.41 -8.53
CA TYR A 53 -12.13 5.24 -8.63
C TYR A 53 -11.42 3.93 -8.32
N GLU A 54 -10.14 3.97 -8.05
CA GLU A 54 -9.33 2.76 -7.92
C GLU A 54 -8.73 2.56 -6.53
N VAL A 55 -8.85 3.54 -5.64
CA VAL A 55 -8.32 3.39 -4.27
C VAL A 55 -8.98 2.22 -3.56
N PRO A 56 -8.22 1.46 -2.74
CA PRO A 56 -6.81 1.63 -2.42
C PRO A 56 -5.89 1.15 -3.54
N VAL A 57 -4.81 1.90 -3.78
CA VAL A 57 -3.79 1.53 -4.77
C VAL A 57 -2.47 1.37 -4.05
N LEU A 58 -1.79 0.24 -4.30
CA LEU A 58 -0.47 -0.03 -3.72
C LEU A 58 0.60 0.10 -4.78
N CYS A 59 1.69 0.77 -4.41
CA CYS A 59 2.88 0.87 -5.24
C CYS A 59 4.10 0.60 -4.40
N VAL A 60 5.16 0.06 -5.01
CA VAL A 60 6.45 -0.12 -4.36
C VAL A 60 7.47 0.77 -5.06
N SER A 61 8.31 1.41 -4.27
CA SER A 61 9.38 2.29 -4.76
C SER A 61 10.70 1.88 -4.14
N VAL A 62 11.73 1.79 -4.96
CA VAL A 62 13.10 1.60 -4.48
C VAL A 62 13.65 2.98 -4.10
N SER A 63 14.34 3.06 -2.96
CA SER A 63 14.69 4.34 -2.34
C SER A 63 15.54 5.27 -3.19
N ASP A 64 16.26 4.75 -4.17
CA ASP A 64 17.13 5.54 -5.04
C ASP A 64 16.56 5.78 -6.44
N THR A 65 15.27 5.46 -6.66
CA THR A 65 14.60 5.74 -7.92
C THR A 65 13.30 6.50 -7.66
N THR A 66 12.86 7.26 -8.65
CA THR A 66 11.55 7.93 -8.61
C THR A 66 10.46 7.07 -9.23
N THR A 67 10.80 5.89 -9.73
CA THR A 67 9.85 5.00 -10.39
C THR A 67 9.07 4.20 -9.36
N GLU A 68 7.75 4.29 -9.44
CA GLU A 68 6.84 3.52 -8.60
C GLU A 68 6.28 2.35 -9.42
N LYS A 69 6.38 1.14 -8.87
CA LYS A 69 5.84 -0.05 -9.51
C LYS A 69 4.49 -0.38 -8.89
N LEU A 70 3.48 -0.51 -9.72
CA LEU A 70 2.13 -0.84 -9.28
C LEU A 70 2.07 -2.30 -8.82
N ILE A 71 1.50 -2.52 -7.62
CA ILE A 71 1.24 -3.85 -7.10
C ILE A 71 -0.23 -4.17 -7.34
N PRO A 72 -0.57 -5.39 -7.82
CA PRO A 72 -1.97 -5.77 -7.96
C PRO A 72 -2.72 -5.61 -6.64
N ARG A 73 -3.92 -5.03 -6.70
CA ARG A 73 -4.70 -4.79 -5.49
C ARG A 73 -5.13 -6.11 -4.87
N PRO A 74 -4.81 -6.33 -3.58
CA PRO A 74 -5.26 -7.53 -2.89
C PRO A 74 -6.77 -7.49 -2.64
N SER A 75 -7.37 -8.68 -2.41
CA SER A 75 -8.75 -8.76 -1.98
C SER A 75 -8.92 -8.01 -0.65
N PRO A 76 -10.03 -7.27 -0.45
CA PRO A 76 -10.26 -6.59 0.83
C PRO A 76 -10.39 -7.56 2.01
N ARG A 77 -10.63 -8.84 1.75
CA ARG A 77 -10.72 -9.87 2.78
C ARG A 77 -9.45 -10.69 2.93
N ILE A 78 -8.36 -10.30 2.27
CA ILE A 78 -7.12 -11.08 2.32
C ILE A 78 -6.61 -11.17 3.77
N PRO A 79 -6.26 -12.39 4.25
CA PRO A 79 -5.61 -12.51 5.56
C PRO A 79 -4.24 -11.85 5.57
N VAL A 80 -3.83 -11.36 6.74
CA VAL A 80 -2.54 -10.65 6.89
C VAL A 80 -1.38 -11.50 6.41
N LYS A 81 -1.35 -12.80 6.73
CA LYS A 81 -0.28 -13.69 6.29
C LYS A 81 -0.19 -13.81 4.77
N LYS A 82 -1.33 -13.89 4.09
CA LYS A 82 -1.34 -13.96 2.62
C LYS A 82 -0.91 -12.63 1.99
N LEU A 83 -1.31 -11.53 2.60
CA LEU A 83 -0.87 -10.21 2.15
C LEU A 83 0.64 -10.09 2.30
N GLN A 84 1.19 -10.55 3.42
CA GLN A 84 2.63 -10.54 3.67
C GLN A 84 3.38 -11.38 2.62
N GLN A 85 2.88 -12.57 2.30
CA GLN A 85 3.46 -13.42 1.27
C GLN A 85 3.43 -12.76 -0.11
N MET A 86 2.33 -12.09 -0.43
CA MET A 86 2.21 -11.36 -1.69
C MET A 86 3.25 -10.23 -1.75
N LEU A 87 3.41 -9.48 -0.68
CA LEU A 87 4.36 -8.37 -0.63
C LEU A 87 5.80 -8.85 -0.77
N GLN A 88 6.14 -10.00 -0.23
CA GLN A 88 7.49 -10.57 -0.36
C GLN A 88 7.91 -10.77 -1.81
N LYS A 89 6.96 -10.96 -2.73
CA LYS A 89 7.25 -11.11 -4.15
C LYS A 89 7.67 -9.78 -4.81
N TYR A 90 7.32 -8.66 -4.20
CA TYR A 90 7.60 -7.32 -4.75
C TYR A 90 8.67 -6.58 -3.98
N LEU A 91 8.93 -7.01 -2.78
CA LEU A 91 9.93 -6.42 -1.91
C LEU A 91 11.17 -7.31 -1.84
#